data_c3b33e006ca198fad88bc836b44960e4
#
_entry.id   c3b33e006ca198fad88bc836b44960e4
#
_cell.length_a   1.000
_cell.length_b   1.000
_cell.length_c   1.000
_cell.angle_alpha   90.00
_cell.angle_beta   90.00
_cell.angle_gamma   90.00
#
_symmetry.space_group_name_H-M   'P 1'
#
loop_
_entity.id
_entity.type
_entity.pdbx_description
1 polymer ?
#
loop_
_entity_poly.entity_id
_entity_poly.type
_entity_poly.pdbx_seq_one_letter_code
_entity_poly.pdbx_strand_id
1 'polypeptide(L)'
;MSLAIATWNVEWATPRSQRAPHLLNRIDGHAPDVICLTETHHDLLSQGGHSICSQADYGYPIHKGRRKVLLWSSQPWQQVDDLGIDSFPPGRFVSGVTQTPLGDVSVVGVWIPWSMSRTEARRGDARKKPWEDHERYLDGLCQVLARVTSERVIVIGDFNQMIGPASRAPAELRLALHAALPPGMRIVTSDIAFKGRATVDHIALSPDLAVESVSAISNLREGKKLSDHFGVAARVTTRSTR
;
A
#
# COMPACT_ATOMS: atom_id res chain seq x y z
N MET A 1 12.24 -19.21 -8.73
CA MET A 1 12.63 -17.84 -8.32
C MET A 1 11.47 -17.25 -7.55
N SER A 2 11.72 -16.46 -6.48
CA SER A 2 10.67 -15.80 -5.70
C SER A 2 10.98 -14.32 -5.51
N LEU A 3 9.94 -13.53 -5.32
CA LEU A 3 9.95 -12.09 -5.06
C LEU A 3 9.49 -11.86 -3.62
N ALA A 4 10.28 -11.16 -2.83
CA ALA A 4 9.91 -10.77 -1.48
C ALA A 4 9.37 -9.33 -1.49
N ILE A 5 8.21 -9.13 -0.87
CA ILE A 5 7.53 -7.82 -0.83
C ILE A 5 7.06 -7.50 0.59
N ALA A 6 7.06 -6.24 0.96
CA ALA A 6 6.61 -5.79 2.27
C ALA A 6 5.80 -4.49 2.19
N THR A 7 4.81 -4.34 3.08
CA THR A 7 4.07 -3.09 3.25
C THR A 7 3.86 -2.76 4.71
N TRP A 8 3.90 -1.47 5.04
CA TRP A 8 3.66 -0.98 6.39
C TRP A 8 3.25 0.49 6.42
N ASN A 9 2.17 0.81 7.09
CA ASN A 9 1.89 2.18 7.51
C ASN A 9 2.79 2.52 8.71
N VAL A 10 3.73 3.43 8.51
CA VAL A 10 4.78 3.76 9.50
C VAL A 10 4.43 5.01 10.33
N GLU A 11 3.17 5.45 10.29
CA GLU A 11 2.64 6.52 11.15
C GLU A 11 3.55 7.75 11.16
N TRP A 12 3.90 8.25 9.98
CA TRP A 12 4.76 9.43 9.77
C TRP A 12 6.17 9.33 10.38
N ALA A 13 6.74 8.13 10.44
CA ALA A 13 8.14 7.98 10.82
C ALA A 13 9.04 8.78 9.86
N THR A 14 10.03 9.48 10.42
CA THR A 14 11.03 10.22 9.67
C THR A 14 12.41 9.59 9.87
N PRO A 15 13.41 9.83 9.02
CA PRO A 15 14.77 9.31 9.21
C PRO A 15 15.38 9.66 10.58
N ARG A 16 14.91 10.74 11.20
CA ARG A 16 15.40 11.22 12.49
C ARG A 16 14.61 10.69 13.69
N SER A 17 13.50 9.99 13.46
CA SER A 17 12.71 9.45 14.57
C SER A 17 13.42 8.25 15.21
N GLN A 18 13.41 8.18 16.55
CA GLN A 18 14.04 7.08 17.30
C GLN A 18 13.50 5.69 16.91
N ARG A 19 12.28 5.61 16.38
CA ARG A 19 11.66 4.35 15.95
C ARG A 19 12.07 3.91 14.54
N ALA A 20 12.60 4.84 13.70
CA ALA A 20 12.95 4.52 12.31
C ALA A 20 13.93 3.35 12.17
N PRO A 21 15.07 3.28 12.88
CA PRO A 21 15.97 2.13 12.76
C PRO A 21 15.31 0.79 13.10
N HIS A 22 14.35 0.80 14.05
CA HIS A 22 13.66 -0.41 14.46
C HIS A 22 12.60 -0.85 13.47
N LEU A 23 11.89 0.10 12.83
CA LEU A 23 10.98 -0.16 11.73
C LEU A 23 11.74 -0.78 10.55
N LEU A 24 12.84 -0.14 10.14
CA LEU A 24 13.66 -0.59 9.01
C LEU A 24 14.27 -1.98 9.26
N ASN A 25 14.89 -2.22 10.41
CA ASN A 25 15.43 -3.53 10.76
C ASN A 25 14.38 -4.66 10.69
N ARG A 26 13.12 -4.38 11.02
CA ARG A 26 12.06 -5.40 10.93
C ARG A 26 11.67 -5.67 9.48
N ILE A 27 11.64 -4.65 8.64
CA ILE A 27 11.40 -4.80 7.21
C ILE A 27 12.55 -5.58 6.58
N ASP A 28 13.79 -5.17 6.87
CA ASP A 28 15.02 -5.79 6.33
C ASP A 28 15.15 -7.26 6.71
N GLY A 29 14.61 -7.65 7.89
CA GLY A 29 14.55 -9.06 8.31
C GLY A 29 13.76 -9.98 7.36
N HIS A 30 12.93 -9.42 6.47
CA HIS A 30 12.22 -10.15 5.41
C HIS A 30 12.94 -10.11 4.07
N ALA A 31 14.08 -9.38 3.95
CA ALA A 31 14.87 -9.18 2.75
C ALA A 31 13.99 -8.84 1.51
N PRO A 32 13.15 -7.80 1.56
CA PRO A 32 12.22 -7.49 0.49
C PRO A 32 12.94 -6.91 -0.73
N ASP A 33 12.52 -7.33 -1.91
CA ASP A 33 12.91 -6.75 -3.21
C ASP A 33 12.10 -5.48 -3.51
N VAL A 34 10.86 -5.42 -2.98
CA VAL A 34 9.94 -4.28 -3.12
C VAL A 34 9.30 -3.95 -1.78
N ILE A 35 9.25 -2.67 -1.44
CA ILE A 35 8.64 -2.15 -0.20
C ILE A 35 7.63 -1.07 -0.55
N CYS A 36 6.46 -1.12 0.08
CA CYS A 36 5.50 -0.01 0.12
C CYS A 36 5.39 0.52 1.54
N LEU A 37 5.76 1.77 1.76
CA LEU A 37 5.49 2.45 3.02
C LEU A 37 4.38 3.47 2.85
N THR A 38 3.45 3.48 3.78
CA THR A 38 2.40 4.49 3.83
C THR A 38 2.54 5.37 5.08
N GLU A 39 2.01 6.59 5.01
CA GLU A 39 2.21 7.64 6.02
C GLU A 39 3.69 7.77 6.42
N THR A 40 4.51 8.10 5.45
CA THR A 40 5.96 8.04 5.54
C THR A 40 6.63 9.39 5.24
N HIS A 41 7.95 9.41 5.27
CA HIS A 41 8.80 10.50 4.80
C HIS A 41 9.55 10.04 3.55
N HIS A 42 9.70 10.91 2.54
CA HIS A 42 10.32 10.55 1.25
C HIS A 42 11.76 10.03 1.37
N ASP A 43 12.49 10.42 2.44
CA ASP A 43 13.87 9.99 2.70
C ASP A 43 13.96 8.77 3.62
N LEU A 44 12.85 8.13 4.02
CA LEU A 44 12.92 7.04 5.00
C LEU A 44 13.63 5.80 4.45
N LEU A 45 13.52 5.54 3.14
CA LEU A 45 14.20 4.46 2.42
C LEU A 45 15.17 5.05 1.38
N SER A 46 16.11 5.91 1.82
CA SER A 46 17.03 6.62 0.94
C SER A 46 18.28 5.83 0.56
N GLN A 47 18.49 4.64 1.11
CA GLN A 47 19.69 3.83 0.89
C GLN A 47 19.37 2.50 0.23
N GLY A 48 20.33 1.99 -0.54
CA GLY A 48 20.35 0.62 -1.04
C GLY A 48 19.39 0.29 -2.18
N GLY A 49 18.75 1.28 -2.82
CA GLY A 49 17.82 1.06 -3.93
C GLY A 49 17.20 2.35 -4.44
N HIS A 50 16.01 2.24 -5.06
CA HIS A 50 15.35 3.30 -5.80
C HIS A 50 13.96 3.55 -5.23
N SER A 51 13.67 4.79 -4.83
CA SER A 51 12.36 5.19 -4.29
C SER A 51 11.60 6.09 -5.24
N ILE A 52 10.28 5.86 -5.33
CA ILE A 52 9.30 6.77 -5.94
C ILE A 52 8.21 7.08 -4.92
N CYS A 53 7.61 8.27 -5.00
CA CYS A 53 6.64 8.72 -4.01
C CYS A 53 5.40 9.29 -4.66
N SER A 54 4.27 9.19 -3.97
CA SER A 54 3.07 9.96 -4.30
C SER A 54 3.33 11.47 -4.19
N GLN A 55 2.47 12.28 -4.79
CA GLN A 55 2.51 13.74 -4.69
C GLN A 55 2.53 14.22 -3.24
N ALA A 56 3.16 15.38 -3.00
CA ALA A 56 3.28 15.97 -1.66
C ALA A 56 1.96 16.52 -1.14
N ASP A 57 1.12 17.02 -2.04
CA ASP A 57 -0.24 17.41 -1.72
C ASP A 57 -1.12 16.16 -1.61
N TYR A 58 -1.72 15.94 -0.46
CA TYR A 58 -2.65 14.86 -0.18
C TYR A 58 -3.98 15.37 0.39
N GLY A 59 -4.30 16.66 0.08
CA GLY A 59 -5.58 17.29 0.46
C GLY A 59 -5.68 17.71 1.93
N TYR A 60 -4.54 17.81 2.62
CA TYR A 60 -4.39 18.33 3.98
C TYR A 60 -3.17 19.27 4.03
N PRO A 61 -2.95 20.04 5.11
CA PRO A 61 -1.77 20.89 5.22
C PRO A 61 -0.47 20.13 4.92
N ILE A 62 0.30 20.67 3.98
CA ILE A 62 1.52 20.02 3.50
C ILE A 62 2.60 20.14 4.57
N HIS A 63 3.15 19.02 4.98
CA HIS A 63 4.30 18.92 5.86
C HIS A 63 5.54 18.50 5.06
N LYS A 64 6.66 19.22 5.24
CA LYS A 64 7.90 18.94 4.51
C LYS A 64 8.30 17.47 4.61
N GLY A 65 8.50 16.86 3.47
CA GLY A 65 8.97 15.48 3.34
C GLY A 65 7.92 14.40 3.53
N ARG A 66 6.73 14.70 4.06
CA ARG A 66 5.66 13.70 4.21
C ARG A 66 5.12 13.24 2.87
N ARG A 67 4.85 11.93 2.77
CA ARG A 67 4.19 11.28 1.63
C ARG A 67 3.21 10.25 2.15
N LYS A 68 2.04 10.14 1.50
CA LYS A 68 1.09 9.09 1.83
C LYS A 68 1.56 7.73 1.36
N VAL A 69 2.28 7.67 0.23
CA VAL A 69 2.80 6.43 -0.32
C VAL A 69 4.25 6.64 -0.78
N LEU A 70 5.10 5.68 -0.47
CA LEU A 70 6.45 5.52 -1.00
C LEU A 70 6.61 4.07 -1.45
N LEU A 71 7.03 3.88 -2.69
CA LEU A 71 7.50 2.59 -3.19
C LEU A 71 9.03 2.61 -3.27
N TRP A 72 9.64 1.54 -2.80
CA TRP A 72 11.07 1.28 -2.93
C TRP A 72 11.30 -0.06 -3.62
N SER A 73 12.31 -0.12 -4.48
CA SER A 73 12.76 -1.36 -5.12
C SER A 73 14.29 -1.43 -5.13
N SER A 74 14.81 -2.65 -5.09
CA SER A 74 16.25 -2.91 -5.30
C SER A 74 16.72 -2.56 -6.72
N GLN A 75 15.79 -2.46 -7.68
CA GLN A 75 16.05 -2.12 -9.07
C GLN A 75 15.36 -0.79 -9.46
N PRO A 76 15.85 -0.08 -10.49
CA PRO A 76 15.26 1.17 -10.94
C PRO A 76 13.78 1.03 -11.34
N TRP A 77 13.03 2.10 -11.15
CA TRP A 77 11.65 2.22 -11.60
C TRP A 77 11.57 2.76 -13.02
N GLN A 78 10.64 2.23 -13.78
CA GLN A 78 10.24 2.69 -15.11
C GLN A 78 8.75 3.01 -15.11
N GLN A 79 8.28 3.79 -16.10
CA GLN A 79 6.85 4.12 -16.27
C GLN A 79 6.19 4.62 -14.99
N VAL A 80 6.88 5.52 -14.29
CA VAL A 80 6.39 6.07 -13.01
C VAL A 80 5.18 6.97 -13.26
N ASP A 81 4.11 6.71 -12.50
CA ASP A 81 2.90 7.54 -12.45
C ASP A 81 2.57 7.85 -10.97
N ASP A 82 2.54 9.12 -10.62
CA ASP A 82 2.21 9.60 -9.26
C ASP A 82 0.94 10.46 -9.23
N LEU A 83 0.22 10.52 -10.36
CA LEU A 83 -1.03 11.25 -10.55
C LEU A 83 -2.24 10.32 -10.62
N GLY A 84 -2.13 9.24 -11.41
CA GLY A 84 -3.23 8.31 -11.66
C GLY A 84 -4.31 8.95 -12.56
N ILE A 85 -5.37 9.45 -11.95
CA ILE A 85 -6.47 10.13 -12.65
C ILE A 85 -6.95 11.35 -11.86
N ASP A 86 -7.55 12.31 -12.55
CA ASP A 86 -8.02 13.60 -11.96
C ASP A 86 -9.07 13.41 -10.85
N SER A 87 -9.82 12.32 -10.88
CA SER A 87 -10.85 12.04 -9.86
C SER A 87 -10.27 11.48 -8.55
N PHE A 88 -9.01 11.09 -8.52
CA PHE A 88 -8.38 10.63 -7.27
C PHE A 88 -8.29 11.75 -6.23
N PRO A 89 -8.54 11.47 -4.96
CA PRO A 89 -8.03 12.30 -3.89
C PRO A 89 -6.51 12.38 -4.00
N PRO A 90 -5.92 13.61 -4.01
CA PRO A 90 -4.52 13.80 -4.36
C PRO A 90 -3.54 13.07 -3.44
N GLY A 91 -2.34 12.81 -3.95
CA GLY A 91 -1.17 12.37 -3.20
C GLY A 91 -1.29 11.03 -2.46
N ARG A 92 -2.17 10.12 -2.92
CA ARG A 92 -2.45 8.84 -2.26
C ARG A 92 -2.14 7.62 -3.13
N PHE A 93 -1.45 7.85 -4.23
CA PHE A 93 -1.16 6.87 -5.26
C PHE A 93 0.24 7.11 -5.81
N VAL A 94 0.95 6.05 -6.10
CA VAL A 94 2.14 6.04 -6.96
C VAL A 94 2.29 4.64 -7.55
N SER A 95 2.62 4.55 -8.82
CA SER A 95 2.92 3.29 -9.46
C SER A 95 4.18 3.35 -10.31
N GLY A 96 4.71 2.19 -10.63
CA GLY A 96 5.85 2.05 -11.53
C GLY A 96 6.10 0.59 -11.87
N VAL A 97 6.91 0.37 -12.87
CA VAL A 97 7.41 -0.95 -13.28
C VAL A 97 8.83 -1.11 -12.76
N THR A 98 9.16 -2.24 -12.16
CA THR A 98 10.52 -2.57 -11.73
C THR A 98 10.88 -3.98 -12.12
N GLN A 99 12.16 -4.21 -12.42
CA GLN A 99 12.67 -5.54 -12.69
C GLN A 99 12.84 -6.32 -11.38
N THR A 100 12.39 -7.56 -11.38
CA THR A 100 12.41 -8.46 -10.22
C THR A 100 12.94 -9.85 -10.60
N PRO A 101 13.18 -10.74 -9.62
CA PRO A 101 13.50 -12.15 -9.94
C PRO A 101 12.40 -12.86 -10.76
N LEU A 102 11.19 -12.30 -10.82
CA LEU A 102 10.08 -12.83 -11.63
C LEU A 102 9.95 -12.13 -12.99
N GLY A 103 10.88 -11.26 -13.37
CA GLY A 103 10.81 -10.35 -14.52
C GLY A 103 10.19 -9.01 -14.14
N ASP A 104 9.69 -8.27 -15.13
CA ASP A 104 9.06 -6.97 -14.91
C ASP A 104 7.73 -7.12 -14.17
N VAL A 105 7.56 -6.30 -13.13
CA VAL A 105 6.35 -6.25 -12.31
C VAL A 105 5.86 -4.81 -12.19
N SER A 106 4.61 -4.58 -12.50
CA SER A 106 3.93 -3.32 -12.18
C SER A 106 3.51 -3.33 -10.71
N VAL A 107 3.96 -2.33 -9.97
CA VAL A 107 3.60 -2.15 -8.56
C VAL A 107 2.78 -0.88 -8.40
N VAL A 108 1.60 -1.02 -7.82
CA VAL A 108 0.65 0.06 -7.56
C VAL A 108 0.55 0.26 -6.06
N GLY A 109 1.19 1.31 -5.56
CA GLY A 109 1.17 1.71 -4.17
C GLY A 109 -0.05 2.58 -3.86
N VAL A 110 -0.81 2.23 -2.83
CA VAL A 110 -2.06 2.92 -2.48
C VAL A 110 -2.12 3.28 -1.00
N TRP A 111 -2.73 4.43 -0.72
CA TRP A 111 -3.28 4.78 0.58
C TRP A 111 -4.76 5.14 0.38
N ILE A 112 -5.65 4.15 0.52
CA ILE A 112 -7.08 4.35 0.33
C ILE A 112 -7.62 5.17 1.51
N PRO A 113 -8.41 6.23 1.28
CA PRO A 113 -8.94 7.06 2.36
C PRO A 113 -9.72 6.24 3.39
N TRP A 114 -9.50 6.48 4.68
CA TRP A 114 -10.26 5.84 5.73
C TRP A 114 -11.70 6.39 5.83
N SER A 115 -12.55 5.71 6.58
CA SER A 115 -13.99 6.01 6.66
C SER A 115 -14.36 7.46 7.00
N MET A 116 -13.51 8.15 7.76
CA MET A 116 -13.74 9.53 8.18
C MET A 116 -12.82 10.53 7.46
N SER A 117 -12.21 10.13 6.35
CA SER A 117 -11.41 11.03 5.52
C SER A 117 -12.28 12.19 5.00
N ARG A 118 -11.69 13.38 4.97
CA ARG A 118 -12.33 14.62 4.50
C ARG A 118 -11.36 15.42 3.65
N THR A 119 -10.82 14.76 2.64
CA THR A 119 -9.88 15.38 1.70
C THR A 119 -10.53 16.59 1.03
N GLU A 120 -9.80 17.69 0.93
CA GLU A 120 -10.22 18.91 0.24
C GLU A 120 -11.45 19.62 0.85
N ALA A 121 -11.98 19.16 1.99
CA ALA A 121 -13.05 19.89 2.66
C ALA A 121 -12.53 21.24 3.16
N ARG A 122 -13.04 22.34 2.59
CA ARG A 122 -12.76 23.70 3.05
C ARG A 122 -13.64 24.01 4.26
N ARG A 123 -13.19 24.98 5.06
CA ARG A 123 -14.00 25.50 6.19
C ARG A 123 -15.29 26.11 5.63
N GLY A 124 -16.44 25.50 5.92
CA GLY A 124 -17.75 25.91 5.40
C GLY A 124 -18.35 25.00 4.34
N ASP A 125 -17.59 24.02 3.82
CA ASP A 125 -18.13 23.02 2.90
C ASP A 125 -19.12 22.08 3.61
N ALA A 126 -20.04 21.51 2.84
CA ALA A 126 -20.92 20.46 3.33
C ALA A 126 -20.08 19.30 3.90
N ARG A 127 -20.48 18.80 5.06
CA ARG A 127 -19.76 17.71 5.73
C ARG A 127 -19.86 16.45 4.88
N LYS A 128 -18.71 15.97 4.36
CA LYS A 128 -18.64 14.69 3.65
C LYS A 128 -19.20 13.55 4.52
N LYS A 129 -19.87 12.61 3.87
CA LYS A 129 -20.39 11.40 4.52
C LYS A 129 -19.23 10.46 4.87
N PRO A 130 -19.40 9.62 5.90
CA PRO A 130 -18.43 8.53 6.11
C PRO A 130 -18.26 7.68 4.83
N TRP A 131 -17.02 7.29 4.53
CA TRP A 131 -16.64 6.49 3.37
C TRP A 131 -16.71 7.18 2.00
N GLU A 132 -17.18 8.42 1.87
CA GLU A 132 -17.31 9.10 0.57
C GLU A 132 -15.98 9.21 -0.19
N ASP A 133 -14.90 9.61 0.49
CA ASP A 133 -13.58 9.64 -0.14
C ASP A 133 -13.05 8.23 -0.48
N HIS A 134 -13.38 7.24 0.32
CA HIS A 134 -13.01 5.85 0.11
C HIS A 134 -13.66 5.29 -1.16
N GLU A 135 -14.98 5.46 -1.30
CA GLU A 135 -15.76 5.04 -2.47
C GLU A 135 -15.22 5.68 -3.75
N ARG A 136 -15.08 7.02 -3.75
CA ARG A 136 -14.50 7.76 -4.87
C ARG A 136 -13.09 7.26 -5.24
N TYR A 137 -12.28 6.90 -4.25
CA TYR A 137 -10.96 6.34 -4.51
C TYR A 137 -11.03 4.97 -5.18
N LEU A 138 -11.94 4.09 -4.75
CA LEU A 138 -12.11 2.77 -5.35
C LEU A 138 -12.56 2.85 -6.82
N ASP A 139 -13.47 3.77 -7.14
CA ASP A 139 -13.89 4.04 -8.52
C ASP A 139 -12.71 4.47 -9.39
N GLY A 140 -11.86 5.34 -8.86
CA GLY A 140 -10.65 5.78 -9.53
C GLY A 140 -9.60 4.66 -9.66
N LEU A 141 -9.43 3.84 -8.64
CA LEU A 141 -8.49 2.72 -8.66
C LEU A 141 -8.85 1.70 -9.75
N CYS A 142 -10.14 1.40 -9.92
CA CYS A 142 -10.64 0.56 -11.00
C CYS A 142 -10.20 1.10 -12.38
N GLN A 143 -10.36 2.40 -12.61
CA GLN A 143 -9.99 3.04 -13.88
C GLN A 143 -8.47 3.05 -14.13
N VAL A 144 -7.67 3.27 -13.09
CA VAL A 144 -6.20 3.23 -13.19
C VAL A 144 -5.73 1.82 -13.49
N LEU A 145 -6.22 0.82 -12.76
CA LEU A 145 -5.83 -0.56 -12.96
C LEU A 145 -6.25 -1.11 -14.33
N ALA A 146 -7.37 -0.62 -14.90
CA ALA A 146 -7.77 -0.97 -16.26
C ALA A 146 -6.79 -0.49 -17.35
N ARG A 147 -5.91 0.47 -17.04
CA ARG A 147 -4.88 0.97 -17.96
C ARG A 147 -3.54 0.23 -17.83
N VAL A 148 -3.37 -0.56 -16.78
CA VAL A 148 -2.14 -1.35 -16.57
C VAL A 148 -2.13 -2.52 -17.54
N THR A 149 -1.15 -2.54 -18.44
CA THR A 149 -1.02 -3.57 -19.49
C THR A 149 -0.07 -4.71 -19.10
N SER A 150 0.58 -4.61 -17.96
CA SER A 150 1.51 -5.62 -17.45
C SER A 150 0.78 -6.90 -17.07
N GLU A 151 1.37 -8.05 -17.37
CA GLU A 151 0.82 -9.36 -16.93
C GLU A 151 0.93 -9.52 -15.41
N ARG A 152 2.03 -9.01 -14.82
CA ARG A 152 2.31 -9.11 -13.38
C ARG A 152 2.04 -7.79 -12.70
N VAL A 153 0.99 -7.78 -11.90
CA VAL A 153 0.55 -6.59 -11.16
C VAL A 153 0.44 -6.89 -9.68
N ILE A 154 1.01 -6.00 -8.88
CA ILE A 154 0.89 -6.01 -7.42
C ILE A 154 0.24 -4.69 -7.00
N VAL A 155 -0.90 -4.76 -6.30
CA VAL A 155 -1.48 -3.61 -5.61
C VAL A 155 -1.17 -3.75 -4.12
N ILE A 156 -0.53 -2.74 -3.53
CA ILE A 156 0.08 -2.86 -2.20
C ILE A 156 -0.06 -1.54 -1.41
N GLY A 157 -0.29 -1.64 -0.10
CA GLY A 157 -0.35 -0.46 0.77
C GLY A 157 -1.45 -0.53 1.82
N ASP A 158 -1.85 0.63 2.31
CA ASP A 158 -2.91 0.79 3.31
C ASP A 158 -4.27 0.91 2.62
N PHE A 159 -5.06 -0.17 2.68
CA PHE A 159 -6.40 -0.19 2.09
C PHE A 159 -7.44 0.45 3.03
N ASN A 160 -7.07 0.72 4.29
CA ASN A 160 -7.96 1.27 5.32
C ASN A 160 -9.28 0.49 5.48
N GLN A 161 -9.27 -0.78 5.08
CA GLN A 161 -10.39 -1.69 5.15
C GLN A 161 -9.90 -3.08 5.54
N MET A 162 -10.42 -3.64 6.62
CA MET A 162 -10.20 -5.04 6.95
C MET A 162 -10.92 -5.93 5.94
N ILE A 163 -10.32 -7.05 5.58
CA ILE A 163 -10.90 -8.04 4.66
C ILE A 163 -11.48 -9.21 5.47
N GLY A 164 -12.50 -9.85 4.91
CA GLY A 164 -13.14 -11.01 5.52
C GLY A 164 -14.09 -10.68 6.69
N PRO A 165 -14.32 -11.63 7.62
CA PRO A 165 -15.33 -11.49 8.68
C PRO A 165 -15.06 -10.36 9.68
N ALA A 166 -13.81 -9.94 9.82
CA ALA A 166 -13.41 -8.83 10.70
C ALA A 166 -13.76 -7.44 10.15
N SER A 167 -14.17 -7.35 8.88
CA SER A 167 -14.47 -6.08 8.22
C SER A 167 -15.66 -5.37 8.85
N ARG A 168 -15.45 -4.09 9.18
CA ARG A 168 -16.52 -3.18 9.65
C ARG A 168 -17.03 -2.24 8.55
N ALA A 169 -16.47 -2.35 7.34
CA ALA A 169 -16.94 -1.59 6.19
C ALA A 169 -18.34 -2.05 5.76
N PRO A 170 -19.21 -1.14 5.27
CA PRO A 170 -20.48 -1.50 4.64
C PRO A 170 -20.31 -2.58 3.56
N ALA A 171 -21.34 -3.40 3.36
CA ALA A 171 -21.27 -4.51 2.40
C ALA A 171 -20.96 -4.03 0.98
N GLU A 172 -21.54 -2.90 0.59
CA GLU A 172 -21.33 -2.26 -0.71
C GLU A 172 -19.86 -1.91 -0.93
N LEU A 173 -19.17 -1.38 0.08
CA LEU A 173 -17.76 -1.00 0.00
C LEU A 173 -16.84 -2.22 0.00
N ARG A 174 -17.22 -3.30 0.67
CA ARG A 174 -16.48 -4.56 0.56
C ARG A 174 -16.55 -5.13 -0.86
N LEU A 175 -17.72 -5.07 -1.49
CA LEU A 175 -17.89 -5.44 -2.90
C LEU A 175 -17.15 -4.49 -3.83
N ALA A 176 -17.24 -3.16 -3.60
CA ALA A 176 -16.56 -2.14 -4.38
C ALA A 176 -15.03 -2.32 -4.36
N LEU A 177 -14.43 -2.67 -3.21
CA LEU A 177 -12.99 -2.96 -3.15
C LEU A 177 -12.60 -4.14 -4.05
N HIS A 178 -13.37 -5.24 -4.03
CA HIS A 178 -13.10 -6.36 -4.91
C HIS A 178 -13.35 -6.03 -6.38
N ALA A 179 -14.37 -5.22 -6.67
CA ALA A 179 -14.68 -4.77 -8.03
C ALA A 179 -13.66 -3.77 -8.59
N ALA A 180 -12.97 -3.02 -7.72
CA ALA A 180 -11.90 -2.11 -8.12
C ALA A 180 -10.64 -2.84 -8.59
N LEU A 181 -10.45 -4.10 -8.18
CA LEU A 181 -9.31 -4.91 -8.59
C LEU A 181 -9.63 -5.64 -9.92
N PRO A 182 -8.67 -5.80 -10.83
CA PRO A 182 -8.85 -6.57 -12.06
C PRO A 182 -9.36 -7.99 -11.81
N PRO A 183 -10.12 -8.57 -12.75
CA PRO A 183 -10.62 -9.94 -12.64
C PRO A 183 -9.52 -10.95 -12.32
N GLY A 184 -9.78 -11.81 -11.33
CA GLY A 184 -8.82 -12.83 -10.88
C GLY A 184 -7.70 -12.34 -9.96
N MET A 185 -7.56 -11.03 -9.73
CA MET A 185 -6.65 -10.51 -8.71
C MET A 185 -7.14 -10.90 -7.31
N ARG A 186 -6.21 -11.24 -6.41
CA ARG A 186 -6.54 -11.74 -5.07
C ARG A 186 -5.78 -10.97 -4.00
N ILE A 187 -6.48 -10.55 -2.96
CA ILE A 187 -5.88 -9.99 -1.74
C ILE A 187 -5.37 -11.17 -0.90
N VAL A 188 -4.04 -11.34 -0.86
CA VAL A 188 -3.41 -12.53 -0.25
C VAL A 188 -3.14 -12.36 1.26
N THR A 189 -3.43 -11.21 1.80
CA THR A 189 -3.22 -10.83 3.21
C THR A 189 -4.52 -10.73 4.01
N SER A 190 -5.65 -11.20 3.48
CA SER A 190 -6.97 -11.12 4.10
C SER A 190 -7.05 -11.79 5.48
N ASP A 191 -6.33 -12.90 5.66
CA ASP A 191 -6.39 -13.71 6.88
C ASP A 191 -5.25 -13.40 7.87
N ILE A 192 -4.41 -12.41 7.55
CA ILE A 192 -3.30 -12.02 8.43
C ILE A 192 -3.81 -11.25 9.64
N ALA A 193 -3.39 -11.73 10.81
CA ALA A 193 -3.63 -11.06 12.07
C ALA A 193 -2.37 -11.04 12.93
N PHE A 194 -2.22 -9.99 13.72
CA PHE A 194 -1.19 -9.88 14.74
C PHE A 194 -1.79 -9.54 16.09
N LYS A 195 -1.55 -10.39 17.09
CA LYS A 195 -2.13 -10.27 18.44
C LYS A 195 -3.65 -10.06 18.43
N GLY A 196 -4.37 -10.83 17.61
CA GLY A 196 -5.83 -10.80 17.52
C GLY A 196 -6.41 -9.61 16.73
N ARG A 197 -5.59 -8.79 16.10
CA ARG A 197 -6.02 -7.68 15.24
C ARG A 197 -5.78 -8.03 13.77
N ALA A 198 -6.81 -7.94 12.95
CA ALA A 198 -6.68 -8.04 11.50
C ALA A 198 -5.94 -6.81 10.94
N THR A 199 -5.29 -6.97 9.80
CA THR A 199 -4.62 -5.87 9.09
C THR A 199 -5.61 -5.03 8.27
N VAL A 200 -5.19 -3.82 7.96
CA VAL A 200 -5.74 -2.95 6.91
C VAL A 200 -4.69 -2.63 5.84
N ASP A 201 -3.44 -3.06 6.08
CA ASP A 201 -2.35 -3.02 5.11
C ASP A 201 -2.40 -4.31 4.29
N HIS A 202 -2.56 -4.20 2.98
CA HIS A 202 -2.82 -5.35 2.13
C HIS A 202 -1.90 -5.44 0.92
N ILE A 203 -1.83 -6.67 0.39
CA ILE A 203 -1.16 -7.05 -0.85
C ILE A 203 -2.16 -7.80 -1.70
N ALA A 204 -2.41 -7.32 -2.92
CA ALA A 204 -3.21 -7.99 -3.93
C ALA A 204 -2.32 -8.34 -5.14
N LEU A 205 -2.49 -9.54 -5.67
CA LEU A 205 -1.66 -10.13 -6.72
C LEU A 205 -2.49 -10.49 -7.95
N SER A 206 -1.96 -10.23 -9.14
CA SER A 206 -2.51 -10.69 -10.41
C SER A 206 -2.60 -12.23 -10.49
N PRO A 207 -3.44 -12.79 -11.40
CA PRO A 207 -3.70 -14.23 -11.44
C PRO A 207 -2.49 -15.11 -11.69
N ASP A 208 -1.48 -14.62 -12.42
CA ASP A 208 -0.23 -15.31 -12.76
C ASP A 208 0.75 -15.42 -11.60
N LEU A 209 0.53 -14.65 -10.54
CA LEU A 209 1.33 -14.68 -9.32
C LEU A 209 0.70 -15.61 -8.28
N ALA A 210 1.54 -16.33 -7.55
CA ALA A 210 1.15 -17.19 -6.43
C ALA A 210 1.91 -16.79 -5.16
N VAL A 211 1.23 -16.84 -4.02
CA VAL A 211 1.87 -16.61 -2.73
C VAL A 211 2.47 -17.90 -2.20
N GLU A 212 3.73 -17.85 -1.77
CA GLU A 212 4.42 -18.95 -1.07
C GLU A 212 4.24 -18.81 0.45
N SER A 213 4.34 -17.59 0.96
CA SER A 213 4.16 -17.30 2.38
C SER A 213 3.70 -15.86 2.60
N VAL A 214 2.96 -15.66 3.69
CA VAL A 214 2.59 -14.31 4.19
C VAL A 214 2.87 -14.29 5.69
N SER A 215 3.40 -13.17 6.18
CA SER A 215 3.72 -12.99 7.59
C SER A 215 3.44 -11.57 8.06
N ALA A 216 3.10 -11.43 9.35
CA ALA A 216 2.98 -10.14 9.99
C ALA A 216 4.35 -9.63 10.45
N ILE A 217 4.62 -8.35 10.21
CA ILE A 217 5.79 -7.64 10.73
C ILE A 217 5.38 -6.96 12.04
N SER A 218 5.95 -7.40 13.14
CA SER A 218 5.58 -6.90 14.47
C SER A 218 5.82 -5.40 14.63
N ASN A 219 4.83 -4.67 15.06
CA ASN A 219 4.91 -3.26 15.41
C ASN A 219 5.27 -3.01 16.88
N LEU A 220 5.75 -4.01 17.61
CA LEU A 220 6.07 -3.89 19.02
C LEU A 220 7.56 -4.01 19.30
N ARG A 221 8.08 -3.14 20.15
CA ARG A 221 9.41 -3.21 20.72
C ARG A 221 9.31 -3.01 22.24
N GLU A 222 9.73 -4.00 23.02
CA GLU A 222 9.72 -3.91 24.49
C GLU A 222 8.37 -3.42 25.05
N GLY A 223 7.27 -3.92 24.47
CA GLY A 223 5.90 -3.53 24.83
C GLY A 223 5.42 -2.20 24.28
N LYS A 224 6.29 -1.38 23.66
CA LYS A 224 5.92 -0.10 23.04
C LYS A 224 5.62 -0.28 21.55
N LYS A 225 4.68 0.51 21.03
CA LYS A 225 4.35 0.51 19.60
C LYS A 225 5.38 1.30 18.79
N LEU A 226 5.83 0.73 17.68
CA LEU A 226 6.61 1.40 16.65
C LEU A 226 5.70 2.15 15.65
N SER A 227 4.48 1.62 15.43
CA SER A 227 3.39 2.20 14.65
C SER A 227 2.07 1.70 15.22
N ASP A 228 0.97 2.38 14.97
CA ASP A 228 -0.38 1.90 15.27
C ASP A 228 -0.82 0.74 14.36
N HIS A 229 -0.17 0.58 13.19
CA HIS A 229 -0.26 -0.58 12.31
C HIS A 229 0.85 -1.60 12.60
N PHE A 230 0.61 -2.87 12.31
CA PHE A 230 1.66 -3.85 12.08
C PHE A 230 1.86 -4.02 10.57
N GLY A 231 3.08 -4.29 10.13
CA GLY A 231 3.37 -4.47 8.72
C GLY A 231 3.05 -5.89 8.23
N VAL A 232 3.08 -6.08 6.92
CA VAL A 232 2.88 -7.38 6.28
C VAL A 232 3.99 -7.62 5.26
N ALA A 233 4.48 -8.85 5.22
CA ALA A 233 5.43 -9.30 4.20
C ALA A 233 4.89 -10.54 3.50
N ALA A 234 5.18 -10.67 2.21
CA ALA A 234 4.84 -11.85 1.42
C ALA A 234 6.02 -12.29 0.56
N ARG A 235 6.12 -13.59 0.34
CA ARG A 235 6.98 -14.19 -0.68
C ARG A 235 6.10 -14.73 -1.79
N VAL A 236 6.44 -14.34 -3.03
CA VAL A 236 5.60 -14.53 -4.21
C VAL A 236 6.41 -15.25 -5.30
N THR A 237 5.76 -16.09 -6.07
CA THR A 237 6.31 -16.77 -7.24
C THR A 237 5.35 -16.67 -8.43
N THR A 238 5.80 -17.05 -9.62
CA THR A 238 4.89 -17.23 -10.75
C THR A 238 4.09 -18.52 -10.60
N ARG A 239 2.83 -18.52 -11.02
CA ARG A 239 2.07 -19.76 -11.16
C ARG A 239 2.64 -20.59 -12.30
N SER A 240 2.90 -21.85 -12.06
CA SER A 240 3.16 -22.79 -13.15
C SER A 240 1.86 -22.92 -13.98
N THR A 241 1.91 -22.51 -15.24
CA THR A 241 0.89 -22.90 -16.23
C THR A 241 0.95 -24.42 -16.36
N ARG A 242 -0.06 -25.10 -15.87
CA ARG A 242 -0.27 -26.53 -16.19
C ARG A 242 -0.89 -26.66 -17.56
#